data_600ccd6950ddc3868aae856f07e3bd1f
#
_entry.id   600ccd6950ddc3868aae856f07e3bd1f
#
_cell.length_a   1.000
_cell.length_b   1.000
_cell.length_c   1.000
_cell.angle_alpha   90.00
_cell.angle_beta   90.00
_cell.angle_gamma   90.00
#
_symmetry.space_group_name_H-M   'P 1'
#
loop_
_entity.id
_entity.type
_entity.pdbx_description
1 polymer ?
#
loop_
_entity_poly.entity_id
_entity_poly.type
_entity_poly.pdbx_seq_one_letter_code
_entity_poly.pdbx_strand_id
1 'polypeptide(L)'
;MSAVYFLSDLHLAHKNICKFREGFVSVEEHNTLIKENYHKRVTKRDTVYFLGDVAFDKESLADVKTWAGAKKILICGNHDLDHHTMKDLVEVYDEVYALKKYKELWLSHAP
;
A
#
# COMPACT_ATOMS: atom_id res chain seq x y z
N MET A 1 13.99 -4.63 -17.53
CA MET A 1 14.64 -4.45 -16.22
C MET A 1 13.61 -4.25 -15.14
N SER A 2 13.91 -4.73 -13.94
CA SER A 2 13.04 -4.49 -12.79
C SER A 2 13.30 -3.11 -12.20
N ALA A 3 12.26 -2.52 -11.63
CA ALA A 3 12.34 -1.24 -10.95
C ALA A 3 11.95 -1.40 -9.48
N VAL A 4 12.26 -0.39 -8.68
CA VAL A 4 11.88 -0.31 -7.27
C VAL A 4 11.01 0.93 -7.10
N TYR A 5 9.82 0.75 -6.52
CA TYR A 5 8.88 1.84 -6.29
C TYR A 5 8.62 2.01 -4.80
N PHE A 6 8.38 3.25 -4.40
CA PHE A 6 8.01 3.61 -3.03
C PHE A 6 6.66 4.32 -3.07
N LEU A 7 5.68 3.79 -2.34
CA LEU A 7 4.32 4.33 -2.30
C LEU A 7 3.91 4.54 -0.85
N SER A 8 3.12 5.55 -0.57
CA SER A 8 2.61 5.78 0.77
C SER A 8 1.20 6.38 0.74
N ASP A 9 0.50 6.19 1.87
CA ASP A 9 -0.79 6.80 2.16
C ASP A 9 -1.83 6.59 1.06
N LEU A 10 -1.96 5.35 0.56
CA LEU A 10 -2.96 5.02 -0.45
C LEU A 10 -4.38 5.16 0.10
N HIS A 11 -4.60 4.87 1.37
CA HIS A 11 -5.87 5.04 2.07
C HIS A 11 -7.04 4.34 1.37
N LEU A 12 -6.83 3.11 0.92
CA LEU A 12 -7.89 2.31 0.30
C LEU A 12 -9.01 2.05 1.31
N ALA A 13 -10.25 2.28 0.91
CA ALA A 13 -11.44 2.12 1.73
C ALA A 13 -11.53 3.10 2.93
N HIS A 14 -10.80 4.20 2.90
CA HIS A 14 -10.91 5.25 3.90
C HIS A 14 -12.21 6.04 3.66
N LYS A 15 -13.17 5.94 4.58
CA LYS A 15 -14.53 6.47 4.40
C LYS A 15 -14.57 7.97 4.12
N ASN A 16 -13.64 8.73 4.66
CA ASN A 16 -13.63 10.19 4.54
C ASN A 16 -12.61 10.69 3.52
N ILE A 17 -12.01 9.79 2.73
CA ILE A 17 -10.93 10.20 1.82
C ILE A 17 -11.39 11.24 0.79
N CYS A 18 -12.64 11.16 0.35
CA CYS A 18 -13.19 12.11 -0.63
C CYS A 18 -13.36 13.52 -0.07
N LYS A 19 -13.29 13.70 1.26
CA LYS A 19 -13.28 15.02 1.89
C LYS A 19 -11.90 15.67 1.84
N PHE A 20 -10.83 14.85 1.68
CA PHE A 20 -9.46 15.31 1.72
C PHE A 20 -8.79 15.31 0.35
N ARG A 21 -9.33 14.56 -0.60
CA ARG A 21 -8.80 14.46 -1.97
C ARG A 21 -9.87 14.88 -2.96
N GLU A 22 -9.60 15.97 -3.67
CA GLU A 22 -10.53 16.49 -4.67
C GLU A 22 -10.62 15.55 -5.88
N GLY A 23 -11.77 15.62 -6.56
CA GLY A 23 -11.97 14.85 -7.80
C GLY A 23 -12.55 13.47 -7.62
N PHE A 24 -12.83 13.03 -6.39
CA PHE A 24 -13.43 11.73 -6.13
C PHE A 24 -14.84 11.89 -5.57
N VAL A 25 -15.79 11.12 -6.10
CA VAL A 25 -17.18 11.13 -5.64
C VAL A 25 -17.50 9.95 -4.72
N SER A 26 -16.66 8.91 -4.71
CA SER A 26 -16.86 7.74 -3.85
C SER A 26 -15.54 7.08 -3.48
N VAL A 27 -15.59 6.27 -2.42
CA VAL A 27 -14.43 5.47 -1.99
C VAL A 27 -14.08 4.45 -3.06
N GLU A 28 -15.09 3.86 -3.70
CA GLU A 28 -14.89 2.88 -4.77
C GLU A 28 -14.15 3.50 -5.97
N GLU A 29 -14.54 4.70 -6.37
CA GLU A 29 -13.86 5.43 -7.45
C GLU A 29 -12.41 5.71 -7.09
N HIS A 30 -12.16 6.15 -5.84
CA HIS A 30 -10.81 6.39 -5.34
C HIS A 30 -9.96 5.12 -5.40
N ASN A 31 -10.50 4.00 -4.88
CA ASN A 31 -9.78 2.72 -4.86
C ASN A 31 -9.47 2.23 -6.27
N THR A 32 -10.42 2.33 -7.18
CA THR A 32 -10.26 1.89 -8.57
C THR A 32 -9.15 2.69 -9.26
N LEU A 33 -9.16 4.01 -9.10
CA LEU A 33 -8.16 4.86 -9.73
C LEU A 33 -6.76 4.62 -9.18
N ILE A 34 -6.63 4.44 -7.87
CA ILE A 34 -5.35 4.10 -7.23
C ILE A 34 -4.80 2.79 -7.83
N LYS A 35 -5.64 1.76 -7.92
CA LYS A 35 -5.25 0.47 -8.49
C LYS A 35 -4.85 0.59 -9.95
N GLU A 36 -5.60 1.33 -10.75
CA GLU A 36 -5.29 1.54 -12.16
C GLU A 36 -3.96 2.27 -12.34
N ASN A 37 -3.73 3.33 -11.56
CA ASN A 37 -2.48 4.07 -11.62
C ASN A 37 -1.28 3.22 -11.20
N TYR A 38 -1.47 2.37 -10.20
CA TYR A 38 -0.44 1.42 -9.79
C TYR A 38 -0.04 0.52 -10.96
N HIS A 39 -1.02 -0.07 -11.65
CA HIS A 39 -0.75 -1.03 -12.72
C HIS A 39 -0.28 -0.38 -14.04
N LYS A 40 -0.37 0.94 -14.15
CA LYS A 40 0.24 1.65 -15.28
C LYS A 40 1.77 1.68 -15.18
N ARG A 41 2.32 1.51 -14.00
CA ARG A 41 3.76 1.64 -13.74
C ARG A 41 4.40 0.37 -13.24
N VAL A 42 3.74 -0.34 -12.33
CA VAL A 42 4.31 -1.52 -11.66
C VAL A 42 3.99 -2.78 -12.46
N THR A 43 5.03 -3.55 -12.75
CA THR A 43 4.90 -4.84 -13.41
C THR A 43 5.20 -5.98 -12.44
N LYS A 44 4.93 -7.21 -12.87
CA LYS A 44 5.22 -8.41 -12.07
C LYS A 44 6.71 -8.64 -11.78
N ARG A 45 7.60 -7.85 -12.38
CA ARG A 45 9.05 -7.95 -12.17
C ARG A 45 9.58 -6.94 -11.15
N ASP A 46 8.74 -6.01 -10.73
CA ASP A 46 9.17 -4.89 -9.91
C ASP A 46 9.05 -5.18 -8.41
N THR A 47 9.86 -4.48 -7.62
CA THR A 47 9.76 -4.49 -6.15
C THR A 47 9.05 -3.22 -5.69
N VAL A 48 8.11 -3.36 -4.78
CA VAL A 48 7.33 -2.22 -4.28
C VAL A 48 7.41 -2.16 -2.75
N TYR A 49 7.78 -1.00 -2.25
CA TYR A 49 7.73 -0.68 -0.83
C TYR A 49 6.49 0.17 -0.57
N PHE A 50 5.56 -0.36 0.23
CA PHE A 50 4.40 0.38 0.70
C PHE A 50 4.75 1.00 2.05
N LEU A 51 4.76 2.32 2.12
CA LEU A 51 5.22 3.06 3.30
C LEU A 51 4.06 3.41 4.25
N GLY A 52 3.16 2.45 4.44
CA GLY A 52 2.11 2.54 5.45
C GLY A 52 0.78 3.12 4.98
N ASP A 53 -0.24 2.94 5.79
CA ASP A 53 -1.61 3.43 5.59
C ASP A 53 -2.19 3.04 4.21
N VAL A 54 -2.07 1.76 3.86
CA VAL A 54 -2.42 1.26 2.53
C VAL A 54 -3.92 0.96 2.43
N ALA A 55 -4.46 0.12 3.30
CA ALA A 55 -5.83 -0.35 3.21
C ALA A 55 -6.51 -0.31 4.57
N PHE A 56 -7.79 0.10 4.60
CA PHE A 56 -8.54 0.31 5.84
C PHE A 56 -9.60 -0.76 6.10
N ASP A 57 -9.77 -1.74 5.20
CA ASP A 57 -10.60 -2.91 5.46
C ASP A 57 -9.95 -4.18 4.89
N LYS A 58 -10.51 -5.34 5.28
CA LYS A 58 -9.96 -6.63 4.88
C LYS A 58 -10.12 -6.91 3.40
N GLU A 59 -11.19 -6.43 2.81
CA GLU A 59 -11.45 -6.60 1.38
C GLU A 59 -10.42 -5.88 0.53
N SER A 60 -10.12 -4.62 0.88
CA SER A 60 -9.10 -3.83 0.19
C SER A 60 -7.71 -4.43 0.39
N LEU A 61 -7.41 -4.92 1.59
CA LEU A 61 -6.13 -5.58 1.86
C LEU A 61 -5.98 -6.85 1.01
N ALA A 62 -7.03 -7.66 0.93
CA ALA A 62 -7.03 -8.86 0.11
C ALA A 62 -6.85 -8.53 -1.39
N ASP A 63 -7.41 -7.42 -1.84
CA ASP A 63 -7.23 -6.97 -3.22
C ASP A 63 -5.77 -6.62 -3.51
N VAL A 64 -5.08 -5.97 -2.58
CA VAL A 64 -3.65 -5.64 -2.72
C VAL A 64 -2.80 -6.90 -2.93
N LYS A 65 -3.19 -8.03 -2.36
CA LYS A 65 -2.50 -9.29 -2.58
C LYS A 65 -2.44 -9.67 -4.06
N THR A 66 -3.46 -9.30 -4.82
CA THR A 66 -3.55 -9.59 -6.26
C THR A 66 -2.79 -8.60 -7.13
N TRP A 67 -2.32 -7.50 -6.57
CA TRP A 67 -1.63 -6.46 -7.34
C TRP A 67 -0.27 -6.95 -7.82
N ALA A 68 0.16 -6.43 -8.99
CA ALA A 68 1.42 -6.82 -9.60
C ALA A 68 2.64 -6.45 -8.73
N GLY A 69 3.70 -7.25 -8.84
CA GLY A 69 4.95 -7.01 -8.15
C GLY A 69 5.65 -8.34 -7.88
N ALA A 70 6.93 -8.42 -8.17
CA ALA A 70 7.73 -9.59 -7.82
C ALA A 70 7.87 -9.69 -6.30
N LYS A 71 7.99 -8.55 -5.63
CA LYS A 71 8.10 -8.48 -4.18
C LYS A 71 7.38 -7.23 -3.69
N LYS A 72 6.47 -7.42 -2.74
CA LYS A 72 5.72 -6.33 -2.10
C LYS A 72 6.07 -6.32 -0.62
N ILE A 73 6.60 -5.21 -0.15
CA ILE A 73 7.11 -5.04 1.22
C ILE A 73 6.34 -3.92 1.89
N LEU A 74 5.79 -4.19 3.08
CA LEU A 74 5.08 -3.19 3.86
C LEU A 74 5.98 -2.64 4.96
N ILE A 75 6.03 -1.31 5.04
CA ILE A 75 6.53 -0.60 6.22
C ILE A 75 5.27 -0.12 6.94
N CYS A 76 4.96 -0.66 8.11
CA CYS A 76 3.70 -0.41 8.79
C CYS A 76 3.51 1.06 9.15
N GLY A 77 2.34 1.59 8.79
CA GLY A 77 1.86 2.86 9.30
C GLY A 77 0.98 2.63 10.54
N ASN A 78 0.57 3.72 11.18
CA ASN A 78 -0.26 3.64 12.37
C ASN A 78 -1.63 2.99 12.10
N HIS A 79 -2.20 3.17 10.90
CA HIS A 79 -3.50 2.60 10.57
C HIS A 79 -3.43 1.15 10.11
N ASP A 80 -2.29 0.66 9.65
CA ASP A 80 -2.17 -0.74 9.19
C ASP A 80 -2.44 -1.73 10.32
N LEU A 81 -1.89 -1.48 11.51
CA LEU A 81 -2.08 -2.36 12.67
C LEU A 81 -3.37 -2.07 13.44
N ASP A 82 -4.01 -0.92 13.20
CA ASP A 82 -5.33 -0.61 13.78
C ASP A 82 -6.44 -1.39 13.08
N HIS A 83 -6.30 -1.65 11.79
CA HIS A 83 -7.33 -2.30 10.97
C HIS A 83 -7.04 -3.76 10.65
N HIS A 84 -5.78 -4.19 10.80
CA HIS A 84 -5.36 -5.54 10.41
C HIS A 84 -4.45 -6.15 11.47
N THR A 85 -4.48 -7.48 11.58
CA THR A 85 -3.52 -8.20 12.42
C THR A 85 -2.22 -8.40 11.65
N MET A 86 -1.12 -8.65 12.36
CA MET A 86 0.14 -8.99 11.72
C MET A 86 0.01 -10.22 10.83
N LYS A 87 -0.79 -11.20 11.23
CA LYS A 87 -1.07 -12.39 10.42
C LYS A 87 -1.68 -12.02 9.07
N ASP A 88 -2.67 -11.11 9.07
CA ASP A 88 -3.31 -10.66 7.84
C ASP A 88 -2.29 -9.97 6.92
N LEU A 89 -1.43 -9.15 7.50
CA LEU A 89 -0.43 -8.40 6.73
C LEU A 89 0.60 -9.32 6.08
N VAL A 90 1.11 -10.31 6.80
CA VAL A 90 2.12 -11.24 6.24
C VAL A 90 1.55 -12.19 5.21
N GLU A 91 0.23 -12.36 5.15
CA GLU A 91 -0.42 -13.12 4.09
C GLU A 91 -0.51 -12.34 2.77
N VAL A 92 -0.51 -11.01 2.85
CA VAL A 92 -0.64 -10.12 1.68
C VAL A 92 0.72 -9.66 1.16
N TYR A 93 1.60 -9.25 2.07
CA TYR A 93 2.91 -8.73 1.71
C TYR A 93 3.99 -9.80 1.89
N ASP A 94 5.02 -9.75 1.06
CA ASP A 94 6.15 -10.68 1.17
C ASP A 94 6.97 -10.43 2.44
N GLU A 95 7.08 -9.17 2.86
CA GLU A 95 7.76 -8.77 4.10
C GLU A 95 7.00 -7.62 4.74
N VAL A 96 7.05 -7.56 6.08
CA VAL A 96 6.41 -6.48 6.86
C VAL A 96 7.42 -5.97 7.89
N TYR A 97 7.64 -4.66 7.91
CA TYR A 97 8.59 -4.01 8.82
C TYR A 97 7.98 -2.74 9.44
N ALA A 98 8.43 -2.36 10.63
CA ALA A 98 8.16 -1.04 11.19
C ALA A 98 9.18 -0.02 10.67
N LEU A 99 10.41 -0.47 10.45
CA LEU A 99 11.52 0.33 9.94
C LEU A 99 12.41 -0.56 9.11
N LYS A 100 12.84 -0.09 7.95
CA LYS A 100 13.71 -0.87 7.07
C LYS A 100 14.73 0.02 6.39
N LYS A 101 15.97 -0.44 6.34
CA LYS A 101 17.02 0.24 5.60
C LYS A 101 17.03 -0.26 4.14
N TYR A 102 17.01 0.68 3.21
CA TYR A 102 17.20 0.40 1.79
C TYR A 102 18.42 1.19 1.31
N LYS A 103 19.50 0.49 1.04
CA LYS A 103 20.79 1.11 0.71
C LYS A 103 21.18 2.12 1.80
N GLU A 104 21.30 3.39 1.47
CA GLU A 104 21.63 4.46 2.43
C GLU A 104 20.40 5.10 3.08
N LEU A 105 19.19 4.65 2.72
CA LEU A 105 17.94 5.25 3.19
C LEU A 105 17.27 4.40 4.25
N TRP A 106 16.72 5.06 5.26
CA TRP A 106 15.82 4.44 6.23
C TRP A 106 14.37 4.67 5.80
N LEU A 107 13.61 3.59 5.69
CA LEU A 107 12.20 3.64 5.29
C LEU A 107 11.32 3.52 6.53
N SER A 108 10.43 4.49 6.71
CA SER A 108 9.49 4.55 7.82
C SER A 108 8.25 5.29 7.39
N HIS A 109 7.09 4.94 7.97
CA HIS A 109 5.87 5.71 7.77
C HIS A 109 5.93 7.03 8.53
N ALA A 110 6.47 7.01 9.73
CA ALA A 110 6.63 8.22 10.55
C ALA A 110 7.85 9.01 10.06
N PRO A 111 7.76 10.35 10.05
CA PRO A 111 8.88 11.20 9.68
C PRO A 111 10.03 11.13 10.67
#